data_5a2675646580d6773797306163e235ec
#
_entry.id   5a2675646580d6773797306163e235ec
#
_cell.length_a   1.000
_cell.length_b   1.000
_cell.length_c   1.000
_cell.angle_alpha   90.00
_cell.angle_beta   90.00
_cell.angle_gamma   90.00
#
_symmetry.space_group_name_H-M   'P 1'
#
loop_
_entity.id
_entity.type
_entity.pdbx_description
1 polymer ?
#
loop_
_entity_poly.entity_id
_entity_poly.type
_entity_poly.pdbx_seq_one_letter_code
_entity_poly.pdbx_strand_id
1 'polypeptide(L)'
;NFGISGNANLQPTIFDNIEAKISAFDYVFLGYNLSLVNNQIIQKMIRRGDEVSVINENISSVKIHNFNIGFPIPFMIFTKSIKEIMGSMSTTNPDKISFLYFFANYQLQRLSEIKPNGLWFLNLNAQIVLPKGIKLNANYSYIPAKVGYFYFQTDKPLNNALDITLSRKFMSDRLNVSLYVNDVFNTNKMSSRSVYQTPNVLIRDKSDTRTFGISVNYKIPTRNKLAKENPNMLGS
;
A
#
# COMPACT_ATOMS: atom_id res chain seq x y z
N ASN A 1 -28.45 -4.36 -16.49
CA ASN A 1 -27.34 -5.27 -16.72
C ASN A 1 -26.02 -4.48 -16.71
N PHE A 2 -24.98 -5.06 -16.20
CA PHE A 2 -23.64 -4.49 -16.17
C PHE A 2 -22.71 -5.42 -16.97
N GLY A 3 -22.06 -4.89 -17.99
CA GLY A 3 -21.19 -5.67 -18.87
C GLY A 3 -19.76 -5.14 -18.92
N ILE A 4 -18.82 -5.98 -19.34
CA ILE A 4 -17.45 -5.60 -19.67
C ILE A 4 -17.30 -5.81 -21.18
N SER A 5 -16.90 -4.75 -21.90
CA SER A 5 -16.70 -4.81 -23.34
C SER A 5 -15.21 -4.66 -23.67
N GLY A 6 -14.71 -5.54 -24.53
CA GLY A 6 -13.35 -5.44 -25.06
C GLY A 6 -13.22 -4.28 -26.06
N ASN A 7 -11.98 -3.79 -26.23
CA ASN A 7 -11.61 -2.83 -27.27
C ASN A 7 -10.35 -3.32 -27.98
N ALA A 8 -10.53 -3.76 -29.23
CA ALA A 8 -9.43 -4.29 -30.04
C ALA A 8 -8.46 -3.21 -30.58
N ASN A 9 -8.83 -1.93 -30.47
CA ASN A 9 -8.05 -0.80 -30.97
C ASN A 9 -7.14 -0.15 -29.91
N LEU A 10 -6.94 -0.83 -28.76
CA LEU A 10 -6.06 -0.30 -27.71
C LEU A 10 -4.63 -0.21 -28.18
N GLN A 11 -4.04 0.95 -27.96
CA GLN A 11 -2.62 1.20 -28.16
C GLN A 11 -1.85 0.93 -26.88
N PRO A 12 -0.59 0.47 -26.96
CA PRO A 12 0.27 0.33 -25.78
C PRO A 12 0.46 1.65 -25.05
N THR A 13 0.40 1.60 -23.72
CA THR A 13 0.75 2.74 -22.86
C THR A 13 2.27 2.88 -22.78
N ILE A 14 2.78 4.09 -23.00
CA ILE A 14 4.20 4.42 -22.92
C ILE A 14 4.43 5.36 -21.73
N PHE A 15 5.43 5.05 -20.91
CA PHE A 15 5.79 5.81 -19.71
C PHE A 15 7.22 6.34 -19.82
N ASP A 16 7.37 7.65 -19.62
CA ASP A 16 8.65 8.30 -19.35
C ASP A 16 8.65 8.74 -17.90
N ASN A 17 9.59 8.22 -17.10
CA ASN A 17 9.61 8.45 -15.66
C ASN A 17 10.82 9.26 -15.23
N ILE A 18 10.60 10.24 -14.37
CA ILE A 18 11.63 11.01 -13.68
C ILE A 18 11.42 10.80 -12.18
N GLU A 19 12.42 10.28 -11.50
CA GLU A 19 12.35 10.00 -10.05
C GLU A 19 13.44 10.74 -9.30
N ALA A 20 13.07 11.31 -8.15
CA ALA A 20 13.97 11.84 -7.15
C ALA A 20 13.62 11.25 -5.78
N LYS A 21 14.60 10.66 -5.09
CA LYS A 21 14.40 10.06 -3.78
C LYS A 21 15.55 10.42 -2.85
N ILE A 22 15.20 10.80 -1.64
CA ILE A 22 16.14 10.97 -0.52
C ILE A 22 15.77 9.94 0.53
N SER A 23 16.75 9.19 1.02
CA SER A 23 16.56 8.23 2.10
C SER A 23 17.66 8.33 3.14
N ALA A 24 17.29 8.08 4.39
CA ALA A 24 18.21 8.03 5.52
C ALA A 24 17.88 6.82 6.40
N PHE A 25 18.91 6.13 6.89
CA PHE A 25 18.79 4.99 7.81
C PHE A 25 17.87 3.85 7.31
N ASP A 26 17.70 3.69 5.99
CA ASP A 26 16.85 2.70 5.33
C ASP A 26 15.33 2.79 5.67
N TYR A 27 14.95 3.61 6.63
CA TYR A 27 13.58 3.71 7.15
C TYR A 27 12.92 5.06 6.92
N VAL A 28 13.71 6.12 6.71
CA VAL A 28 13.21 7.48 6.43
C VAL A 28 13.39 7.76 4.96
N PHE A 29 12.33 8.11 4.27
CA PHE A 29 12.45 8.50 2.88
C PHE A 29 11.42 9.56 2.49
N LEU A 30 11.81 10.36 1.53
CA LEU A 30 10.97 11.27 0.78
C LEU A 30 11.22 11.01 -0.70
N GLY A 31 10.18 10.74 -1.46
CA GLY A 31 10.25 10.44 -2.88
C GLY A 31 9.28 11.28 -3.69
N TYR A 32 9.70 11.65 -4.87
CA TYR A 32 8.87 12.24 -5.90
C TYR A 32 9.12 11.51 -7.22
N ASN A 33 8.03 11.14 -7.90
CA ASN A 33 8.07 10.59 -9.25
C ASN A 33 7.12 11.37 -10.14
N LEU A 34 7.59 11.75 -11.32
CA LEU A 34 6.80 12.30 -12.42
C LEU A 34 6.79 11.29 -13.56
N SER A 35 5.61 10.80 -13.90
CA SER A 35 5.39 9.98 -15.10
C SER A 35 4.69 10.81 -16.17
N LEU A 36 5.32 10.92 -17.32
CA LEU A 36 4.71 11.41 -18.55
C LEU A 36 4.19 10.20 -19.31
N VAL A 37 2.89 10.13 -19.49
CA VAL A 37 2.23 8.91 -19.99
C VAL A 37 1.52 9.22 -21.29
N ASN A 38 1.87 8.46 -22.34
CA ASN A 38 1.19 8.52 -23.64
C ASN A 38 0.32 7.27 -23.81
N ASN A 39 -0.84 7.43 -24.43
CA ASN A 39 -1.81 6.38 -24.66
C ASN A 39 -2.23 5.64 -23.37
N GLN A 40 -2.43 6.37 -22.26
CA GLN A 40 -2.87 5.77 -21.00
C GLN A 40 -4.18 5.02 -21.20
N ILE A 41 -4.18 3.73 -20.88
CA ILE A 41 -5.41 2.94 -20.88
C ILE A 41 -6.19 3.26 -19.60
N ILE A 42 -7.43 3.67 -19.77
CA ILE A 42 -8.36 3.95 -18.66
C ILE A 42 -9.65 3.18 -18.84
N GLN A 43 -10.33 2.97 -17.73
CA GLN A 43 -11.68 2.43 -17.73
C GLN A 43 -12.70 3.55 -17.81
N LYS A 44 -13.62 3.44 -18.73
CA LYS A 44 -14.73 4.38 -18.94
C LYS A 44 -16.05 3.64 -18.94
N MET A 45 -17.06 4.23 -18.33
CA MET A 45 -18.43 3.69 -18.40
C MET A 45 -19.17 4.28 -19.58
N ILE A 46 -19.81 3.42 -20.33
CA ILE A 46 -20.67 3.79 -21.44
C ILE A 46 -22.05 3.18 -21.27
N ARG A 47 -23.07 3.89 -21.76
CA ARG A 47 -24.43 3.36 -21.85
C ARG A 47 -24.69 2.92 -23.29
N ARG A 48 -25.17 1.70 -23.46
CA ARG A 48 -25.64 1.15 -24.73
C ARG A 48 -27.09 0.66 -24.55
N GLY A 49 -28.07 1.47 -24.97
CA GLY A 49 -29.47 1.20 -24.69
C GLY A 49 -29.74 1.19 -23.17
N ASP A 50 -30.22 0.07 -22.67
CA ASP A 50 -30.51 -0.11 -21.24
C ASP A 50 -29.37 -0.77 -20.45
N GLU A 51 -28.26 -1.02 -21.10
CA GLU A 51 -27.09 -1.63 -20.46
C GLU A 51 -25.99 -0.60 -20.19
N VAL A 52 -25.31 -0.76 -19.04
CA VAL A 52 -24.10 -0.03 -18.69
C VAL A 52 -22.91 -0.99 -18.84
N SER A 53 -21.93 -0.60 -19.63
CA SER A 53 -20.73 -1.38 -19.85
C SER A 53 -19.49 -0.58 -19.47
N VAL A 54 -18.47 -1.29 -18.96
CA VAL A 54 -17.11 -0.75 -18.81
C VAL A 54 -16.32 -1.08 -20.06
N ILE A 55 -15.70 -0.08 -20.64
CA ILE A 55 -14.74 -0.23 -21.74
C ILE A 55 -13.38 0.30 -21.33
N ASN A 56 -12.33 -0.27 -21.94
CA ASN A 56 -10.99 0.30 -21.90
C ASN A 56 -10.79 1.23 -23.09
N GLU A 57 -10.25 2.41 -22.85
CA GLU A 57 -10.01 3.44 -23.88
C GLU A 57 -8.65 4.07 -23.63
N ASN A 58 -7.93 4.42 -24.70
CA ASN A 58 -6.71 5.20 -24.59
C ASN A 58 -7.04 6.69 -24.49
N ILE A 59 -6.33 7.38 -23.60
CA ILE A 59 -6.28 8.84 -23.54
C ILE A 59 -4.88 9.31 -23.91
N SER A 60 -4.81 10.41 -24.66
CA SER A 60 -3.59 10.79 -25.39
C SER A 60 -2.40 11.14 -24.51
N SER A 61 -2.60 11.86 -23.42
CA SER A 61 -1.49 12.31 -22.57
C SER A 61 -1.95 12.53 -21.13
N VAL A 62 -1.19 11.96 -20.20
CA VAL A 62 -1.42 12.12 -18.76
C VAL A 62 -0.11 12.45 -18.07
N LYS A 63 -0.14 13.38 -17.12
CA LYS A 63 0.94 13.61 -16.18
C LYS A 63 0.55 13.07 -14.82
N ILE A 64 1.35 12.15 -14.28
CA ILE A 64 1.12 11.55 -12.97
C ILE A 64 2.25 11.98 -12.05
N HIS A 65 1.88 12.69 -10.99
CA HIS A 65 2.79 13.10 -9.93
C HIS A 65 2.57 12.19 -8.72
N ASN A 66 3.62 11.57 -8.24
CA ASN A 66 3.62 10.75 -7.03
C ASN A 66 4.55 11.36 -5.99
N PHE A 67 4.03 11.57 -4.78
CA PHE A 67 4.80 11.99 -3.61
C PHE A 67 4.70 10.88 -2.55
N ASN A 68 5.86 10.45 -2.06
CA ASN A 68 5.94 9.41 -1.05
C ASN A 68 6.73 9.92 0.14
N ILE A 69 6.23 9.69 1.34
CA ILE A 69 6.96 9.94 2.57
C ILE A 69 6.79 8.75 3.52
N GLY A 70 7.88 8.35 4.16
CA GLY A 70 7.85 7.30 5.16
C GLY A 70 8.88 7.57 6.24
N PHE A 71 8.50 7.40 7.50
CA PHE A 71 9.40 7.54 8.63
C PHE A 71 8.90 6.80 9.88
N PRO A 72 9.82 6.24 10.68
CA PRO A 72 9.51 5.66 11.97
C PRO A 72 9.47 6.74 13.06
N ILE A 73 8.57 6.57 14.00
CA ILE A 73 8.51 7.30 15.27
C ILE A 73 8.79 6.28 16.37
N PRO A 74 10.05 6.10 16.80
CA PRO A 74 10.37 5.18 17.87
C PRO A 74 9.81 5.68 19.19
N PHE A 75 9.16 4.83 19.98
CA PHE A 75 8.55 5.26 21.23
C PHE A 75 9.56 5.76 22.27
N MET A 76 10.84 5.41 22.10
CA MET A 76 11.91 5.98 22.92
C MET A 76 12.09 7.51 22.76
N ILE A 77 11.48 8.14 21.75
CA ILE A 77 11.49 9.61 21.59
C ILE A 77 10.88 10.34 22.79
N PHE A 78 10.00 9.67 23.54
CA PHE A 78 9.39 10.22 24.75
C PHE A 78 10.28 10.08 25.99
N THR A 79 11.38 9.31 25.92
CA THR A 79 12.22 8.99 27.10
C THR A 79 13.69 9.27 26.88
N LYS A 80 14.15 9.48 25.65
CA LYS A 80 15.57 9.69 25.30
C LYS A 80 15.75 10.94 24.43
N SER A 81 16.96 11.49 24.45
CA SER A 81 17.32 12.60 23.56
C SER A 81 17.44 12.15 22.11
N ILE A 82 17.26 13.07 21.16
CA ILE A 82 17.35 12.79 19.71
C ILE A 82 18.73 12.22 19.36
N LYS A 83 19.82 12.68 20.00
CA LYS A 83 21.17 12.20 19.76
C LYS A 83 21.35 10.74 20.16
N GLU A 84 20.79 10.33 21.29
CA GLU A 84 20.80 8.92 21.75
C GLU A 84 19.95 8.02 20.86
N ILE A 85 18.83 8.53 20.36
CA ILE A 85 17.96 7.81 19.41
C ILE A 85 18.71 7.54 18.12
N MET A 86 19.32 8.56 17.51
CA MET A 86 20.07 8.42 16.26
C MET A 86 21.25 7.45 16.40
N GLY A 87 21.96 7.50 17.50
CA GLY A 87 23.04 6.55 17.79
C GLY A 87 22.56 5.11 17.97
N SER A 88 21.37 4.92 18.54
CA SER A 88 20.81 3.59 18.76
C SER A 88 20.11 2.99 17.51
N MET A 89 19.56 3.80 16.62
CA MET A 89 18.85 3.32 15.41
C MET A 89 19.78 2.59 14.43
N SER A 90 21.05 2.96 14.36
CA SER A 90 22.03 2.31 13.48
C SER A 90 22.52 0.96 13.99
N THR A 91 22.38 0.69 15.29
CA THR A 91 22.98 -0.48 15.96
C THR A 91 21.96 -1.44 16.55
N THR A 92 20.72 -1.01 16.74
CA THR A 92 19.71 -1.81 17.44
C THR A 92 18.90 -2.64 16.46
N ASN A 93 18.69 -3.92 16.81
CA ASN A 93 17.82 -4.82 16.05
C ASN A 93 16.39 -4.26 16.03
N PRO A 94 15.79 -3.97 14.86
CA PRO A 94 14.42 -3.47 14.74
C PRO A 94 13.38 -4.34 15.44
N ASP A 95 13.65 -5.63 15.55
CA ASP A 95 12.80 -6.60 16.25
C ASP A 95 12.65 -6.34 17.76
N LYS A 96 13.48 -5.49 18.34
CA LYS A 96 13.51 -5.18 19.78
C LYS A 96 13.06 -3.76 20.12
N ILE A 97 12.61 -3.00 19.11
CA ILE A 97 12.20 -1.60 19.28
C ILE A 97 10.70 -1.50 19.09
N SER A 98 10.05 -0.77 19.99
CA SER A 98 8.67 -0.33 19.79
C SER A 98 8.67 0.97 18.99
N PHE A 99 7.91 1.00 17.91
CA PHE A 99 7.81 2.16 17.03
C PHE A 99 6.45 2.23 16.34
N LEU A 100 6.11 3.43 15.87
CA LEU A 100 5.06 3.69 14.91
C LEU A 100 5.73 4.06 13.59
N TYR A 101 5.40 3.39 12.50
CA TYR A 101 5.84 3.76 11.16
C TYR A 101 4.69 4.43 10.43
N PHE A 102 4.94 5.66 9.99
CA PHE A 102 4.03 6.41 9.16
C PHE A 102 4.46 6.32 7.70
N PHE A 103 3.51 6.03 6.83
CA PHE A 103 3.69 6.10 5.39
C PHE A 103 2.53 6.87 4.77
N ALA A 104 2.83 7.78 3.86
CA ALA A 104 1.85 8.46 3.03
C ALA A 104 2.29 8.49 1.57
N ASN A 105 1.35 8.24 0.70
CA ASN A 105 1.49 8.43 -0.74
C ASN A 105 0.40 9.40 -1.21
N TYR A 106 0.77 10.37 -2.02
CA TYR A 106 -0.14 11.24 -2.73
C TYR A 106 0.12 11.15 -4.22
N GLN A 107 -0.88 10.72 -4.98
CA GLN A 107 -0.84 10.64 -6.42
C GLN A 107 -1.79 11.66 -7.03
N LEU A 108 -1.28 12.56 -7.88
CA LEU A 108 -2.07 13.54 -8.63
C LEU A 108 -1.97 13.23 -10.11
N GLN A 109 -3.13 13.01 -10.73
CA GLN A 109 -3.21 12.80 -12.18
C GLN A 109 -3.75 14.05 -12.85
N ARG A 110 -3.08 14.50 -13.89
CA ARG A 110 -3.48 15.67 -14.69
C ARG A 110 -3.80 15.23 -16.10
N LEU A 111 -5.08 15.37 -16.45
CA LEU A 111 -5.60 15.27 -17.81
C LEU A 111 -6.11 16.65 -18.23
N SER A 112 -6.09 16.92 -19.53
CA SER A 112 -6.63 18.17 -20.09
C SER A 112 -8.16 18.30 -19.90
N GLU A 113 -8.87 17.17 -19.87
CA GLU A 113 -10.34 17.12 -19.92
C GLU A 113 -11.01 16.98 -18.56
N ILE A 114 -10.24 16.70 -17.51
CA ILE A 114 -10.77 16.38 -16.18
C ILE A 114 -10.10 17.24 -15.13
N LYS A 115 -10.90 17.77 -14.20
CA LYS A 115 -10.36 18.48 -13.05
C LYS A 115 -9.44 17.52 -12.28
N PRO A 116 -8.18 17.91 -12.02
CA PRO A 116 -7.26 17.06 -11.28
C PRO A 116 -7.83 16.65 -9.92
N ASN A 117 -7.80 15.37 -9.64
CA ASN A 117 -8.16 14.84 -8.34
C ASN A 117 -7.01 13.97 -7.82
N GLY A 118 -6.57 14.25 -6.61
CA GLY A 118 -5.48 13.52 -6.00
C GLY A 118 -5.98 12.32 -5.22
N LEU A 119 -5.21 11.26 -5.23
CA LEU A 119 -5.43 10.05 -4.43
C LEU A 119 -4.45 10.03 -3.27
N TRP A 120 -4.96 10.07 -2.05
CA TRP A 120 -4.19 9.85 -0.83
C TRP A 120 -4.28 8.39 -0.39
N PHE A 121 -3.15 7.81 -0.08
CA PHE A 121 -3.04 6.56 0.65
C PHE A 121 -2.22 6.79 1.92
N LEU A 122 -2.78 6.47 3.06
CA LEU A 122 -2.13 6.57 4.36
C LEU A 122 -2.00 5.19 4.98
N ASN A 123 -0.86 4.91 5.59
CA ASN A 123 -0.64 3.68 6.33
C ASN A 123 0.11 3.99 7.64
N LEU A 124 -0.40 3.41 8.71
CA LEU A 124 0.22 3.42 10.04
C LEU A 124 0.52 1.98 10.42
N ASN A 125 1.78 1.69 10.69
CA ASN A 125 2.23 0.39 11.17
C ASN A 125 2.88 0.56 12.54
N ALA A 126 2.31 -0.04 13.57
CA ALA A 126 2.83 -0.01 14.92
C ALA A 126 3.41 -1.35 15.32
N GLN A 127 4.59 -1.37 15.88
CA GLN A 127 5.19 -2.50 16.57
C GLN A 127 5.37 -2.14 18.05
N ILE A 128 4.81 -2.94 18.95
CA ILE A 128 4.97 -2.80 20.39
C ILE A 128 5.62 -4.06 20.92
N VAL A 129 6.79 -3.93 21.49
CA VAL A 129 7.51 -5.04 22.13
C VAL A 129 7.12 -5.07 23.59
N LEU A 130 6.43 -6.13 23.96
CA LEU A 130 5.94 -6.40 25.32
C LEU A 130 6.94 -7.28 26.10
N PRO A 131 6.81 -7.39 27.44
CA PRO A 131 7.60 -8.31 28.24
C PRO A 131 7.58 -9.74 27.70
N LYS A 132 8.62 -10.52 28.01
CA LYS A 132 8.78 -11.93 27.58
C LYS A 132 8.86 -12.14 26.06
N GLY A 133 9.25 -11.09 25.30
CA GLY A 133 9.44 -11.16 23.85
C GLY A 133 8.14 -11.33 23.05
N ILE A 134 7.02 -10.92 23.62
CA ILE A 134 5.74 -10.84 22.90
C ILE A 134 5.77 -9.57 22.06
N LYS A 135 5.32 -9.65 20.79
CA LYS A 135 5.17 -8.50 19.88
C LYS A 135 3.72 -8.32 19.53
N LEU A 136 3.25 -7.11 19.67
CA LEU A 136 1.98 -6.65 19.13
C LEU A 136 2.28 -5.80 17.90
N ASN A 137 1.78 -6.22 16.74
CA ASN A 137 1.80 -5.44 15.51
C ASN A 137 0.38 -5.00 15.19
N ALA A 138 0.23 -3.74 14.82
CA ALA A 138 -1.02 -3.18 14.33
C ALA A 138 -0.76 -2.46 13.02
N ASN A 139 -1.57 -2.72 12.02
CA ASN A 139 -1.50 -2.06 10.72
C ASN A 139 -2.85 -1.43 10.40
N TYR A 140 -2.84 -0.14 10.10
CA TYR A 140 -4.01 0.62 9.70
C TYR A 140 -3.77 1.30 8.36
N SER A 141 -4.59 0.94 7.37
CA SER A 141 -4.56 1.54 6.03
C SER A 141 -5.80 2.39 5.81
N TYR A 142 -5.65 3.50 5.10
CA TYR A 142 -6.72 4.45 4.91
C TYR A 142 -6.60 5.21 3.58
N ILE A 143 -7.67 5.22 2.80
CA ILE A 143 -7.86 6.09 1.64
C ILE A 143 -9.06 6.98 1.93
N PRO A 144 -8.93 8.32 1.93
CA PRO A 144 -10.04 9.23 2.21
C PRO A 144 -11.19 9.10 1.22
N ALA A 145 -12.35 9.62 1.60
CA ALA A 145 -13.45 9.84 0.67
C ALA A 145 -13.17 11.00 -0.29
N LYS A 146 -13.83 11.02 -1.44
CA LYS A 146 -13.76 12.07 -2.47
C LYS A 146 -12.36 12.28 -3.08
N VAL A 147 -11.52 11.26 -2.98
CA VAL A 147 -10.25 11.18 -3.71
C VAL A 147 -10.42 10.22 -4.89
N GLY A 148 -9.68 10.42 -5.96
CA GLY A 148 -9.99 9.70 -7.17
C GLY A 148 -8.85 9.40 -8.11
N TYR A 149 -9.18 8.56 -9.06
CA TYR A 149 -8.32 8.08 -10.12
C TYR A 149 -9.07 8.19 -11.45
N PHE A 150 -8.67 9.14 -12.30
CA PHE A 150 -9.33 9.45 -13.58
C PHE A 150 -10.85 9.69 -13.40
N TYR A 151 -11.66 8.83 -13.96
CA TYR A 151 -13.13 8.92 -13.97
C TYR A 151 -13.79 8.28 -12.75
N PHE A 152 -13.03 7.85 -11.76
CA PHE A 152 -13.55 7.25 -10.55
C PHE A 152 -13.11 8.01 -9.31
N GLN A 153 -14.01 8.11 -8.36
CA GLN A 153 -13.78 8.77 -7.07
C GLN A 153 -14.36 7.91 -5.95
N THR A 154 -13.66 7.87 -4.82
CA THR A 154 -14.18 7.22 -3.62
C THR A 154 -15.42 7.96 -3.12
N ASP A 155 -16.51 7.23 -2.89
CA ASP A 155 -17.72 7.77 -2.27
C ASP A 155 -17.58 7.80 -0.73
N LYS A 156 -16.94 6.75 -0.19
CA LYS A 156 -16.59 6.61 1.23
C LYS A 156 -15.11 6.24 1.35
N PRO A 157 -14.49 6.38 2.53
CA PRO A 157 -13.12 5.90 2.74
C PRO A 157 -12.98 4.42 2.33
N LEU A 158 -11.86 4.11 1.68
CA LEU A 158 -11.47 2.75 1.32
C LEU A 158 -10.31 2.28 2.19
N ASN A 159 -10.07 0.97 2.21
CA ASN A 159 -9.00 0.33 2.99
C ASN A 159 -9.00 0.78 4.46
N ASN A 160 -10.15 1.17 4.98
CA ASN A 160 -10.32 1.61 6.37
C ASN A 160 -10.31 0.40 7.30
N ALA A 161 -9.21 -0.34 7.31
CA ALA A 161 -9.05 -1.59 8.02
C ALA A 161 -7.93 -1.51 9.05
N LEU A 162 -8.21 -2.00 10.24
CA LEU A 162 -7.21 -2.24 11.28
C LEU A 162 -6.95 -3.73 11.40
N ASP A 163 -5.70 -4.12 11.17
CA ASP A 163 -5.21 -5.48 11.38
C ASP A 163 -4.34 -5.52 12.63
N ILE A 164 -4.51 -6.56 13.44
CA ILE A 164 -3.74 -6.76 14.67
C ILE A 164 -3.15 -8.16 14.68
N THR A 165 -1.87 -8.27 15.02
CA THR A 165 -1.16 -9.54 15.19
C THR A 165 -0.40 -9.54 16.51
N LEU A 166 -0.63 -10.56 17.32
CA LEU A 166 0.14 -10.85 18.51
C LEU A 166 1.03 -12.06 18.23
N SER A 167 2.34 -11.90 18.37
CA SER A 167 3.29 -12.98 18.06
C SER A 167 4.32 -13.17 19.15
N ARG A 168 4.86 -14.39 19.24
CA ARG A 168 5.97 -14.72 20.13
C ARG A 168 6.86 -15.78 19.49
N LYS A 169 8.17 -15.57 19.63
CA LYS A 169 9.19 -16.53 19.23
C LYS A 169 9.60 -17.42 20.40
N PHE A 170 9.81 -18.70 20.13
CA PHE A 170 10.23 -19.73 21.08
C PHE A 170 11.41 -20.51 20.50
N MET A 171 12.06 -21.36 21.32
CA MET A 171 13.12 -22.28 20.90
C MET A 171 14.26 -21.57 20.17
N SER A 172 14.80 -20.49 20.74
CA SER A 172 15.83 -19.67 20.11
C SER A 172 15.46 -19.19 18.69
N ASP A 173 14.26 -18.62 18.57
CA ASP A 173 13.66 -18.07 17.35
C ASP A 173 13.31 -19.11 16.26
N ARG A 174 13.33 -20.40 16.58
CA ARG A 174 12.95 -21.43 15.61
C ARG A 174 11.44 -21.61 15.48
N LEU A 175 10.68 -21.42 16.53
CA LEU A 175 9.22 -21.51 16.53
C LEU A 175 8.62 -20.13 16.71
N ASN A 176 7.85 -19.65 15.72
CA ASN A 176 7.07 -18.43 15.82
C ASN A 176 5.57 -18.78 15.84
N VAL A 177 4.88 -18.35 16.87
CA VAL A 177 3.43 -18.49 17.01
C VAL A 177 2.81 -17.11 16.95
N SER A 178 1.79 -16.95 16.12
CA SER A 178 1.08 -15.68 15.94
C SER A 178 -0.43 -15.90 15.99
N LEU A 179 -1.12 -15.01 16.68
CA LEU A 179 -2.57 -14.84 16.64
C LEU A 179 -2.85 -13.56 15.86
N TYR A 180 -3.77 -13.59 14.92
CA TYR A 180 -4.10 -12.43 14.13
C TYR A 180 -5.60 -12.22 13.97
N VAL A 181 -5.96 -10.95 13.83
CA VAL A 181 -7.30 -10.49 13.44
C VAL A 181 -7.11 -9.44 12.35
N ASN A 182 -7.67 -9.67 11.17
CA ASN A 182 -7.73 -8.70 10.09
C ASN A 182 -9.08 -7.99 10.12
N ASP A 183 -9.08 -6.73 9.71
CA ASP A 183 -10.25 -5.85 9.67
C ASP A 183 -11.08 -5.91 10.96
N VAL A 184 -10.43 -5.62 12.10
CA VAL A 184 -11.01 -5.70 13.46
C VAL A 184 -12.39 -5.05 13.53
N PHE A 185 -12.57 -3.91 12.90
CA PHE A 185 -13.82 -3.15 12.92
C PHE A 185 -14.81 -3.52 11.80
N ASN A 186 -14.43 -4.44 10.88
CA ASN A 186 -15.23 -4.81 9.72
C ASN A 186 -15.61 -3.59 8.84
N THR A 187 -14.67 -2.70 8.67
CA THR A 187 -14.85 -1.42 7.98
C THR A 187 -14.31 -1.39 6.56
N ASN A 188 -13.60 -2.43 6.13
CA ASN A 188 -13.07 -2.52 4.78
C ASN A 188 -14.22 -2.75 3.78
N LYS A 189 -14.67 -1.64 3.18
CA LYS A 189 -15.77 -1.60 2.21
C LYS A 189 -15.33 -0.80 1.01
N MET A 190 -15.58 -1.30 -0.18
CA MET A 190 -15.37 -0.55 -1.40
C MET A 190 -16.62 0.26 -1.72
N SER A 191 -16.45 1.57 -1.90
CA SER A 191 -17.50 2.44 -2.41
C SER A 191 -16.87 3.47 -3.34
N SER A 192 -17.14 3.37 -4.62
CA SER A 192 -16.57 4.23 -5.64
C SER A 192 -17.66 4.73 -6.58
N ARG A 193 -17.51 5.96 -7.05
CA ARG A 193 -18.45 6.62 -7.94
C ARG A 193 -17.75 7.00 -9.23
N SER A 194 -18.43 6.83 -10.36
CA SER A 194 -17.98 7.42 -11.61
C SER A 194 -18.18 8.93 -11.59
N VAL A 195 -17.21 9.68 -12.08
CA VAL A 195 -17.24 11.15 -12.17
C VAL A 195 -16.85 11.60 -13.57
N TYR A 196 -17.34 12.76 -14.00
CA TYR A 196 -17.07 13.34 -15.32
C TYR A 196 -17.49 12.47 -16.50
N GLN A 197 -18.46 11.57 -16.30
CA GLN A 197 -18.98 10.69 -17.35
C GLN A 197 -20.46 10.38 -17.13
N THR A 198 -21.13 9.97 -18.19
CA THR A 198 -22.54 9.53 -18.16
C THR A 198 -22.62 8.09 -18.66
N PRO A 199 -23.25 7.19 -17.91
CA PRO A 199 -24.01 7.40 -16.68
C PRO A 199 -23.13 7.59 -15.45
N ASN A 200 -23.65 8.30 -14.42
CA ASN A 200 -23.02 8.36 -13.12
C ASN A 200 -23.38 7.10 -12.34
N VAL A 201 -22.42 6.24 -12.07
CA VAL A 201 -22.60 4.94 -11.44
C VAL A 201 -21.93 4.92 -10.08
N LEU A 202 -22.65 4.41 -9.10
CA LEU A 202 -22.12 4.15 -7.75
C LEU A 202 -21.92 2.63 -7.59
N ILE A 203 -20.67 2.24 -7.43
CA ILE A 203 -20.25 0.85 -7.17
C ILE A 203 -20.04 0.70 -5.68
N ARG A 204 -20.70 -0.27 -5.09
CA ARG A 204 -20.50 -0.66 -3.68
C ARG A 204 -20.22 -2.15 -3.62
N ASP A 205 -19.17 -2.49 -2.93
CA ASP A 205 -18.83 -3.87 -2.64
C ASP A 205 -18.43 -4.02 -1.16
N LYS A 206 -18.82 -5.13 -0.57
CA LYS A 206 -18.45 -5.53 0.79
C LYS A 206 -18.06 -7.00 0.76
N SER A 207 -16.77 -7.24 0.62
CA SER A 207 -16.22 -8.58 0.80
C SER A 207 -16.13 -8.93 2.29
N ASP A 208 -16.13 -10.21 2.61
CA ASP A 208 -15.85 -10.68 3.97
C ASP A 208 -14.34 -10.60 4.24
N THR A 209 -13.93 -9.50 4.86
CA THR A 209 -12.52 -9.18 5.12
C THR A 209 -12.11 -9.45 6.56
N ARG A 210 -13.10 -9.59 7.47
CA ARG A 210 -12.82 -9.88 8.86
C ARG A 210 -12.45 -11.36 9.01
N THR A 211 -11.18 -11.59 9.31
CA THR A 211 -10.66 -12.93 9.56
C THR A 211 -9.84 -12.97 10.84
N PHE A 212 -9.85 -14.10 11.51
CA PHE A 212 -8.98 -14.36 12.66
C PHE A 212 -8.39 -15.76 12.53
N GLY A 213 -7.17 -15.90 13.02
CA GLY A 213 -6.50 -17.18 12.90
C GLY A 213 -5.23 -17.26 13.74
N ILE A 214 -4.65 -18.45 13.66
CA ILE A 214 -3.40 -18.80 14.31
C ILE A 214 -2.42 -19.19 13.21
N SER A 215 -1.21 -18.66 13.27
CA SER A 215 -0.09 -19.08 12.42
C SER A 215 1.02 -19.67 13.28
N VAL A 216 1.51 -20.82 12.87
CA VAL A 216 2.65 -21.48 13.50
C VAL A 216 3.72 -21.72 12.44
N ASN A 217 4.89 -21.14 12.64
CA ASN A 217 6.02 -21.28 11.73
C ASN A 217 7.21 -21.88 12.49
N TYR A 218 7.71 -23.02 12.00
CA TYR A 218 8.85 -23.69 12.59
C TYR A 218 10.00 -23.81 11.58
N LYS A 219 11.19 -23.30 11.98
CA LYS A 219 12.43 -23.42 11.20
C LYS A 219 13.12 -24.73 11.54
N ILE A 220 13.10 -25.66 10.62
CA ILE A 220 13.82 -26.93 10.76
C ILE A 220 15.31 -26.64 10.71
N PRO A 221 16.10 -27.05 11.73
CA PRO A 221 17.54 -26.88 11.71
C PRO A 221 18.15 -27.77 10.61
N THR A 222 18.75 -27.17 9.60
CA THR A 222 19.54 -27.89 8.61
C THR A 222 20.98 -28.05 9.10
N ARG A 223 21.51 -29.28 9.13
CA ARG A 223 22.91 -29.54 9.50
C ARG A 223 23.90 -28.99 8.48
N ASN A 224 23.50 -28.89 7.22
CA ASN A 224 24.32 -28.31 6.17
C ASN A 224 23.86 -26.87 5.93
N LYS A 225 24.76 -25.91 6.14
CA LYS A 225 24.61 -24.59 5.50
C LYS A 225 24.57 -24.88 4.01
N LEU A 226 23.42 -24.65 3.35
CA LEU A 226 23.39 -24.54 1.90
C LEU A 226 24.54 -23.60 1.52
N ALA A 227 25.46 -24.06 0.67
CA ALA A 227 26.52 -23.21 0.18
C ALA A 227 25.85 -21.95 -0.36
N LYS A 228 26.35 -20.78 0.07
CA LYS A 228 25.89 -19.51 -0.49
C LYS A 228 26.02 -19.67 -2.01
N GLU A 229 24.91 -19.57 -2.73
CA GLU A 229 24.96 -19.48 -4.18
C GLU A 229 26.00 -18.43 -4.54
N ASN A 230 26.97 -18.86 -5.32
CA ASN A 230 28.05 -17.99 -5.73
C ASN A 230 27.46 -16.97 -6.70
N PRO A 231 27.41 -15.67 -6.39
CA PRO A 231 26.76 -14.67 -7.26
C PRO A 231 27.43 -14.54 -8.62
N ASN A 232 28.55 -15.21 -8.84
CA ASN A 232 29.31 -15.23 -10.11
C ASN A 232 28.84 -16.29 -11.10
N MET A 233 27.79 -17.09 -10.83
CA MET A 233 27.28 -18.07 -11.81
C MET A 233 26.26 -17.49 -12.81
N LEU A 234 25.94 -16.22 -12.76
CA LEU A 234 25.04 -15.55 -13.71
C LEU A 234 25.75 -14.54 -14.61
N GLY A 235 27.03 -14.79 -14.95
CA GLY A 235 27.79 -13.87 -15.78
C GLY A 235 28.88 -14.54 -16.60
N SER A 236 28.49 -15.12 -17.73
CA SER A 236 29.35 -15.24 -18.91
C SER A 236 28.45 -15.23 -20.14
#